data_7a19f259c8621fe4e3b0053169e3aad6
#
_entry.id   7a19f259c8621fe4e3b0053169e3aad6
#
_cell.length_a   1.000
_cell.length_b   1.000
_cell.length_c   1.000
_cell.angle_alpha   90.00
_cell.angle_beta   90.00
_cell.angle_gamma   90.00
#
_symmetry.space_group_name_H-M   'P 1'
#
loop_
_entity.id
_entity.type
_entity.pdbx_description
1 polymer ?
#
loop_
_entity_poly.entity_id
_entity_poly.type
_entity_poly.pdbx_seq_one_letter_code
_entity_poly.pdbx_strand_id
1 'polypeptide(L)'
;ATADHNTPTTGWERGYDGITDPVSRQQVVTLDANIKAFGAAAYFPFLDKRQGIVHVIGPEQGATLPGMTVVCGDSHTSTHGAFGALAHGIGTSEVEHVLATQTLLAKKAKNLLVKVEGTLARGCTAKDIVLAIIGRIGTAGGTGYTIEFGGSAIRALSMEGRMTVCNMAIEAGARAGLVAVDDKTIEYVRGRPFAPVGAAWDAAVSHWRTLQSDPGAHFDRVVEIDASTLVPQVTWGTSPEMVVGIDARVPDPERERDATRRGSIERALAYMGLEPNKRIDDIRIDKVFIGSCTNSRIEDLREAASVVRRLGRRVAANVKLAMVVPGSGLVKAQAEREGLHEVFRAAGFEWREPGCSMCLAMNADRLEPGERCASTSNRNFEGRQGAGGRTHLVSPAMAAAAAIEGHFVDVRRIA
;
A
#
# COMPACT_ATOMS: atom_id res chain seq x y z
N ALA A 1 -17.82 7.84 4.01
CA ALA A 1 -17.07 7.51 5.23
C ALA A 1 -17.09 6.01 5.48
N THR A 2 -16.13 5.50 6.25
CA THR A 2 -16.04 4.10 6.69
C THR A 2 -15.27 4.02 7.99
N ALA A 3 -15.53 2.98 8.81
CA ALA A 3 -14.66 2.61 9.91
C ALA A 3 -13.44 1.85 9.36
N ASP A 4 -12.22 2.22 9.75
CA ASP A 4 -10.99 1.68 9.18
C ASP A 4 -9.98 1.28 10.28
N HIS A 5 -9.02 2.12 10.65
CA HIS A 5 -7.81 1.76 11.40
C HIS A 5 -8.03 1.04 12.72
N ASN A 6 -9.10 1.34 13.44
CA ASN A 6 -9.38 0.83 14.78
C ASN A 6 -10.31 -0.38 14.78
N THR A 7 -10.65 -0.92 13.63
CA THR A 7 -11.47 -2.14 13.52
C THR A 7 -10.60 -3.39 13.72
N PRO A 8 -11.07 -4.39 14.47
CA PRO A 8 -10.35 -5.66 14.60
C PRO A 8 -10.50 -6.49 13.34
N THR A 9 -9.57 -7.41 13.12
CA THR A 9 -9.63 -8.40 12.03
C THR A 9 -10.13 -9.78 12.47
N THR A 10 -10.56 -9.88 13.72
CA THR A 10 -11.16 -11.07 14.36
C THR A 10 -12.29 -10.64 15.30
N GLY A 11 -13.14 -11.57 15.68
CA GLY A 11 -14.18 -11.31 16.69
C GLY A 11 -15.38 -10.51 16.20
N TRP A 12 -15.61 -10.44 14.89
CA TRP A 12 -16.72 -9.69 14.28
C TRP A 12 -18.08 -10.25 14.68
N GLU A 13 -18.16 -11.54 15.01
CA GLU A 13 -19.37 -12.21 15.54
C GLU A 13 -19.88 -11.58 16.87
N ARG A 14 -19.00 -10.87 17.58
CA ARG A 14 -19.33 -10.15 18.83
C ARG A 14 -19.72 -8.69 18.59
N GLY A 15 -19.77 -8.22 17.34
CA GLY A 15 -20.09 -6.84 17.02
C GLY A 15 -19.07 -5.85 17.62
N TYR A 16 -19.56 -4.72 18.13
CA TYR A 16 -18.71 -3.72 18.78
C TYR A 16 -17.96 -4.22 20.02
N ASP A 17 -18.48 -5.27 20.68
CA ASP A 17 -17.80 -5.93 21.81
C ASP A 17 -16.57 -6.74 21.39
N GLY A 18 -16.44 -7.02 20.10
CA GLY A 18 -15.24 -7.59 19.51
C GLY A 18 -14.06 -6.61 19.45
N ILE A 19 -14.30 -5.31 19.56
CA ILE A 19 -13.26 -4.28 19.67
C ILE A 19 -12.82 -4.22 21.14
N THR A 20 -11.77 -4.98 21.47
CA THR A 20 -11.32 -5.17 22.86
C THR A 20 -10.64 -3.94 23.45
N ASP A 21 -9.96 -3.12 22.63
CA ASP A 21 -9.38 -1.86 23.10
C ASP A 21 -10.48 -0.80 23.29
N PRO A 22 -10.67 -0.25 24.51
CA PRO A 22 -11.75 0.68 24.79
C PRO A 22 -11.62 2.01 24.04
N VAL A 23 -10.40 2.48 23.75
CA VAL A 23 -10.16 3.71 22.99
C VAL A 23 -10.56 3.50 21.52
N SER A 24 -10.14 2.42 20.91
CA SER A 24 -10.53 2.05 19.55
C SER A 24 -12.04 1.88 19.42
N ARG A 25 -12.68 1.22 20.40
CA ARG A 25 -14.15 1.08 20.45
C ARG A 25 -14.84 2.44 20.49
N GLN A 26 -14.40 3.32 21.39
CA GLN A 26 -14.97 4.67 21.53
C GLN A 26 -14.84 5.46 20.21
N GLN A 27 -13.71 5.36 19.53
CA GLN A 27 -13.50 6.06 18.26
C GLN A 27 -14.44 5.55 17.16
N VAL A 28 -14.63 4.23 17.03
CA VAL A 28 -15.55 3.64 16.04
C VAL A 28 -17.01 4.02 16.33
N VAL A 29 -17.43 3.96 17.60
CA VAL A 29 -18.79 4.36 18.01
C VAL A 29 -19.02 5.86 17.79
N THR A 30 -18.04 6.70 18.11
CA THR A 30 -18.13 8.15 17.89
C THR A 30 -18.20 8.49 16.41
N LEU A 31 -17.41 7.82 15.57
CA LEU A 31 -17.49 7.97 14.11
C LEU A 31 -18.91 7.65 13.61
N ASP A 32 -19.48 6.53 14.05
CA ASP A 32 -20.83 6.10 13.65
C ASP A 32 -21.90 7.17 14.00
N ALA A 33 -21.85 7.67 15.22
CA ALA A 33 -22.77 8.72 15.67
C ALA A 33 -22.58 10.03 14.89
N ASN A 34 -21.34 10.49 14.74
CA ASN A 34 -21.04 11.77 14.09
C ASN A 34 -21.37 11.76 12.60
N ILE A 35 -21.06 10.68 11.88
CA ILE A 35 -21.36 10.59 10.43
C ILE A 35 -22.86 10.53 10.18
N LYS A 36 -23.63 9.85 11.02
CA LYS A 36 -25.10 9.85 10.97
C LYS A 36 -25.69 11.23 11.24
N ALA A 37 -25.20 11.91 12.27
CA ALA A 37 -25.62 13.27 12.62
C ALA A 37 -25.28 14.29 11.52
N PHE A 38 -24.11 14.15 10.89
CA PHE A 38 -23.67 14.99 9.77
C PHE A 38 -24.48 14.76 8.50
N GLY A 39 -25.07 13.58 8.33
CA GLY A 39 -25.84 13.23 7.13
C GLY A 39 -24.95 12.98 5.90
N ALA A 40 -23.82 12.30 6.06
CA ALA A 40 -22.92 11.98 4.95
C ALA A 40 -23.67 11.19 3.84
N ALA A 41 -23.38 11.51 2.59
CA ALA A 41 -24.02 10.90 1.42
C ALA A 41 -23.78 9.39 1.30
N ALA A 42 -22.64 8.90 1.80
CA ALA A 42 -22.32 7.48 1.84
C ALA A 42 -21.53 7.14 3.11
N TYR A 43 -22.00 6.13 3.83
CA TYR A 43 -21.33 5.62 5.02
C TYR A 43 -21.38 4.10 5.06
N PHE A 44 -20.25 3.47 5.24
CA PHE A 44 -20.09 2.04 5.43
C PHE A 44 -19.60 1.78 6.86
N PRO A 45 -20.51 1.54 7.83
CA PRO A 45 -20.16 1.36 9.23
C PRO A 45 -19.37 0.07 9.46
N PHE A 46 -18.83 -0.08 10.65
CA PHE A 46 -18.26 -1.33 11.10
C PHE A 46 -19.29 -2.46 10.95
N LEU A 47 -18.86 -3.61 10.41
CA LEU A 47 -19.67 -4.79 10.05
C LEU A 47 -20.50 -4.67 8.75
N ASP A 48 -20.54 -3.52 8.07
CA ASP A 48 -21.11 -3.47 6.73
C ASP A 48 -20.26 -4.33 5.78
N LYS A 49 -20.92 -5.10 4.92
CA LYS A 49 -20.24 -5.95 3.93
C LYS A 49 -19.34 -5.17 2.94
N ARG A 50 -19.48 -3.85 2.87
CA ARG A 50 -18.67 -2.93 2.04
C ARG A 50 -17.60 -2.22 2.85
N GLN A 51 -17.58 -2.37 4.18
CA GLN A 51 -16.60 -1.75 5.05
C GLN A 51 -15.19 -2.23 4.71
N GLY A 52 -14.22 -1.37 4.89
CA GLY A 52 -12.82 -1.66 4.67
C GLY A 52 -11.97 -0.41 4.64
N ILE A 53 -10.76 -0.55 4.14
CA ILE A 53 -9.80 0.54 4.00
C ILE A 53 -10.33 1.57 3.01
N VAL A 54 -10.39 2.86 3.41
CA VAL A 54 -10.97 3.93 2.59
C VAL A 54 -10.35 4.01 1.20
N HIS A 55 -9.05 3.77 1.07
CA HIS A 55 -8.33 3.80 -0.22
C HIS A 55 -8.54 2.54 -1.08
N VAL A 56 -9.25 1.55 -0.56
CA VAL A 56 -9.74 0.38 -1.32
C VAL A 56 -11.20 0.60 -1.69
N ILE A 57 -12.05 0.94 -0.73
CA ILE A 57 -13.50 1.08 -0.97
C ILE A 57 -13.86 2.27 -1.84
N GLY A 58 -13.16 3.40 -1.75
CA GLY A 58 -13.40 4.58 -2.59
C GLY A 58 -13.32 4.24 -4.08
N PRO A 59 -12.21 3.69 -4.57
CA PRO A 59 -12.08 3.16 -5.92
C PRO A 59 -13.10 2.05 -6.25
N GLU A 60 -13.25 1.09 -5.35
CA GLU A 60 -14.12 -0.09 -5.52
C GLU A 60 -15.59 0.30 -5.72
N GLN A 61 -16.06 1.34 -5.05
CA GLN A 61 -17.40 1.87 -5.18
C GLN A 61 -17.56 2.87 -6.35
N GLY A 62 -16.46 3.27 -7.00
CA GLY A 62 -16.48 4.35 -8.00
C GLY A 62 -16.72 5.72 -7.38
N ALA A 63 -16.45 5.88 -6.09
CA ALA A 63 -16.47 7.17 -5.40
C ALA A 63 -15.23 8.01 -5.70
N THR A 64 -14.18 7.40 -6.23
CA THR A 64 -13.02 8.06 -6.80
C THR A 64 -13.14 8.06 -8.31
N LEU A 65 -13.21 9.24 -8.91
CA LEU A 65 -13.36 9.43 -10.36
C LEU A 65 -12.23 10.34 -10.87
N PRO A 66 -11.87 10.23 -12.16
CA PRO A 66 -10.87 11.10 -12.77
C PRO A 66 -11.22 12.59 -12.64
N GLY A 67 -10.20 13.41 -12.37
CA GLY A 67 -10.34 14.87 -12.24
C GLY A 67 -10.90 15.37 -10.90
N MET A 68 -11.26 14.46 -9.99
CA MET A 68 -11.72 14.86 -8.65
C MET A 68 -10.56 15.38 -7.79
N THR A 69 -10.89 16.25 -6.83
CA THR A 69 -10.05 16.53 -5.67
C THR A 69 -10.52 15.63 -4.52
N VAL A 70 -9.59 14.86 -3.94
CA VAL A 70 -9.87 13.93 -2.84
C VAL A 70 -8.99 14.27 -1.65
N VAL A 71 -9.60 14.58 -0.50
CA VAL A 71 -8.89 14.80 0.76
C VAL A 71 -9.46 13.92 1.86
N CYS A 72 -8.61 13.42 2.72
CA CYS A 72 -8.96 12.51 3.80
C CYS A 72 -7.95 12.62 4.93
N GLY A 73 -8.34 12.29 6.15
CA GLY A 73 -7.46 12.26 7.32
C GLY A 73 -6.39 11.16 7.35
N ASP A 74 -6.09 10.57 6.19
CA ASP A 74 -5.05 9.54 6.02
C ASP A 74 -4.01 9.96 4.97
N SER A 75 -2.73 9.78 5.27
CA SER A 75 -1.62 10.18 4.40
C SER A 75 -1.61 9.44 3.06
N HIS A 76 -2.10 8.20 3.00
CA HIS A 76 -2.14 7.39 1.77
C HIS A 76 -3.33 7.71 0.84
N THR A 77 -4.01 8.82 1.07
CA THR A 77 -5.00 9.39 0.14
C THR A 77 -4.41 9.61 -1.26
N SER A 78 -3.09 9.76 -1.38
CA SER A 78 -2.38 9.77 -2.67
C SER A 78 -2.71 8.57 -3.57
N THR A 79 -3.18 7.44 -3.02
CA THR A 79 -3.65 6.27 -3.78
C THR A 79 -4.63 6.64 -4.89
N HIS A 80 -5.52 7.59 -4.63
CA HIS A 80 -6.57 7.99 -5.57
C HIS A 80 -6.05 8.71 -6.82
N GLY A 81 -4.78 9.17 -6.79
CA GLY A 81 -4.10 9.71 -7.95
C GLY A 81 -3.88 8.71 -9.10
N ALA A 82 -4.01 7.42 -8.83
CA ALA A 82 -4.06 6.37 -9.86
C ALA A 82 -5.19 6.56 -10.88
N PHE A 83 -6.21 7.33 -10.51
CA PHE A 83 -7.36 7.69 -11.34
C PHE A 83 -7.24 9.09 -11.98
N GLY A 84 -6.07 9.74 -11.89
CA GLY A 84 -5.94 11.13 -12.30
C GLY A 84 -6.69 12.12 -11.39
N ALA A 85 -6.96 11.73 -10.14
CA ALA A 85 -7.54 12.59 -9.12
C ALA A 85 -6.43 13.32 -8.35
N LEU A 86 -6.61 14.62 -8.06
CA LEU A 86 -5.72 15.33 -7.15
C LEU A 86 -6.05 14.93 -5.71
N ALA A 87 -5.24 14.03 -5.16
CA ALA A 87 -5.55 13.36 -3.91
C ALA A 87 -4.39 13.45 -2.91
N HIS A 88 -4.67 13.89 -1.68
CA HIS A 88 -3.67 13.95 -0.61
C HIS A 88 -4.29 13.91 0.79
N GLY A 89 -3.48 13.45 1.76
CA GLY A 89 -3.84 13.46 3.18
C GLY A 89 -3.88 14.88 3.75
N ILE A 90 -4.76 15.09 4.73
CA ILE A 90 -4.90 16.33 5.48
C ILE A 90 -5.01 16.01 6.97
N GLY A 91 -4.68 17.00 7.82
CA GLY A 91 -4.81 16.88 9.26
C GLY A 91 -6.27 16.97 9.75
N THR A 92 -6.51 16.57 11.00
CA THR A 92 -7.86 16.55 11.60
C THR A 92 -8.54 17.93 11.56
N SER A 93 -7.80 19.00 11.88
CA SER A 93 -8.34 20.37 11.81
C SER A 93 -8.67 20.82 10.39
N GLU A 94 -7.90 20.33 9.40
CA GLU A 94 -8.20 20.59 7.99
C GLU A 94 -9.43 19.80 7.52
N VAL A 95 -9.67 18.59 8.06
CA VAL A 95 -10.91 17.83 7.81
C VAL A 95 -12.12 18.62 8.29
N GLU A 96 -12.08 19.17 9.52
CA GLU A 96 -13.13 20.03 10.06
C GLU A 96 -13.37 21.24 9.15
N HIS A 97 -12.29 21.93 8.74
CA HIS A 97 -12.36 23.08 7.86
C HIS A 97 -13.01 22.74 6.50
N VAL A 98 -12.59 21.63 5.88
CA VAL A 98 -13.16 21.18 4.59
C VAL A 98 -14.63 20.81 4.73
N LEU A 99 -15.03 20.12 5.80
CA LEU A 99 -16.44 19.80 6.04
C LEU A 99 -17.30 21.05 6.21
N ALA A 100 -16.76 22.09 6.87
CA ALA A 100 -17.48 23.35 7.09
C ALA A 100 -17.53 24.26 5.85
N THR A 101 -16.45 24.31 5.05
CA THR A 101 -16.27 25.36 4.02
C THR A 101 -16.13 24.84 2.60
N GLN A 102 -15.92 23.54 2.40
CA GLN A 102 -15.58 22.91 1.12
C GLN A 102 -14.30 23.48 0.47
N THR A 103 -13.43 24.08 1.26
CA THR A 103 -12.19 24.70 0.79
C THR A 103 -10.99 24.22 1.60
N LEU A 104 -9.82 24.34 1.01
CA LEU A 104 -8.53 24.08 1.65
C LEU A 104 -7.49 25.08 1.12
N LEU A 105 -6.76 25.73 2.02
CA LEU A 105 -5.63 26.56 1.62
C LEU A 105 -4.42 25.67 1.29
N ALA A 106 -3.95 25.74 0.05
CA ALA A 106 -2.84 24.94 -0.41
C ALA A 106 -1.81 25.79 -1.17
N LYS A 107 -0.51 25.49 -0.94
CA LYS A 107 0.57 26.00 -1.78
C LYS A 107 0.70 25.11 -3.01
N LYS A 108 0.81 25.70 -4.21
CA LYS A 108 1.04 24.96 -5.46
C LYS A 108 2.35 24.16 -5.33
N ALA A 109 2.27 22.84 -5.55
CA ALA A 109 3.44 21.98 -5.61
C ALA A 109 4.18 22.13 -6.94
N LYS A 110 5.48 21.81 -6.96
CA LYS A 110 6.26 21.59 -8.17
C LYS A 110 5.88 20.26 -8.81
N ASN A 111 6.21 20.09 -10.09
CA ASN A 111 5.93 18.86 -10.85
C ASN A 111 7.19 18.01 -10.99
N LEU A 112 7.12 16.76 -10.52
CA LEU A 112 8.18 15.75 -10.70
C LEU A 112 7.66 14.63 -11.59
N LEU A 113 8.29 14.40 -12.74
CA LEU A 113 8.04 13.22 -13.56
C LEU A 113 8.95 12.08 -13.11
N VAL A 114 8.35 10.95 -12.73
CA VAL A 114 9.07 9.67 -12.59
C VAL A 114 8.68 8.79 -13.77
N LYS A 115 9.60 8.67 -14.73
CA LYS A 115 9.42 7.95 -15.97
C LYS A 115 10.01 6.55 -15.85
N VAL A 116 9.17 5.52 -15.89
CA VAL A 116 9.58 4.11 -15.78
C VAL A 116 9.35 3.45 -17.14
N GLU A 117 10.44 3.19 -17.86
CA GLU A 117 10.40 2.58 -19.20
C GLU A 117 10.82 1.11 -19.13
N GLY A 118 10.48 0.38 -20.18
CA GLY A 118 10.79 -1.04 -20.32
C GLY A 118 9.70 -1.96 -19.81
N THR A 119 10.06 -3.24 -19.64
CA THR A 119 9.15 -4.29 -19.18
C THR A 119 9.68 -4.89 -17.88
N LEU A 120 8.82 -5.01 -16.87
CA LEU A 120 9.18 -5.67 -15.62
C LEU A 120 9.56 -7.12 -15.84
N ALA A 121 10.61 -7.56 -15.17
CA ALA A 121 10.94 -8.97 -15.09
C ALA A 121 9.81 -9.75 -14.40
N ARG A 122 9.63 -11.01 -14.78
CA ARG A 122 8.68 -11.90 -14.13
C ARG A 122 8.97 -11.97 -12.61
N GLY A 123 7.94 -11.88 -11.78
CA GLY A 123 8.06 -11.85 -10.32
C GLY A 123 8.30 -10.46 -9.72
N CYS A 124 8.54 -9.43 -10.55
CA CYS A 124 8.54 -8.03 -10.12
C CYS A 124 7.16 -7.40 -10.30
N THR A 125 6.79 -6.51 -9.40
CA THR A 125 5.47 -5.90 -9.30
C THR A 125 5.54 -4.38 -9.20
N ALA A 126 4.40 -3.73 -9.13
CA ALA A 126 4.31 -2.30 -8.85
C ALA A 126 4.96 -1.91 -7.50
N LYS A 127 4.96 -2.83 -6.53
CA LYS A 127 5.64 -2.61 -5.23
C LYS A 127 7.14 -2.49 -5.40
N ASP A 128 7.73 -3.31 -6.27
CA ASP A 128 9.17 -3.27 -6.56
C ASP A 128 9.54 -1.98 -7.28
N ILE A 129 8.70 -1.52 -8.21
CA ILE A 129 8.89 -0.21 -8.87
C ILE A 129 8.94 0.91 -7.84
N VAL A 130 7.93 1.03 -6.98
CA VAL A 130 7.84 2.17 -6.05
C VAL A 130 8.90 2.11 -4.96
N LEU A 131 9.28 0.93 -4.48
CA LEU A 131 10.41 0.77 -3.55
C LEU A 131 11.74 1.19 -4.20
N ALA A 132 11.98 0.79 -5.46
CA ALA A 132 13.17 1.21 -6.19
C ALA A 132 13.19 2.73 -6.44
N ILE A 133 12.04 3.35 -6.73
CA ILE A 133 11.91 4.82 -6.84
C ILE A 133 12.32 5.47 -5.52
N ILE A 134 11.75 5.04 -4.39
CA ILE A 134 12.04 5.60 -3.08
C ILE A 134 13.51 5.39 -2.70
N GLY A 135 14.07 4.21 -2.96
CA GLY A 135 15.50 3.94 -2.77
C GLY A 135 16.41 4.87 -3.56
N ARG A 136 15.97 5.29 -4.77
CA ARG A 136 16.76 6.18 -5.63
C ARG A 136 16.66 7.65 -5.26
N ILE A 137 15.47 8.15 -4.90
CA ILE A 137 15.26 9.58 -4.64
C ILE A 137 15.24 9.94 -3.15
N GLY A 138 15.14 8.95 -2.28
CA GLY A 138 15.03 9.10 -0.83
C GLY A 138 13.61 9.46 -0.36
N THR A 139 13.37 9.34 0.94
CA THR A 139 12.08 9.67 1.59
C THR A 139 11.75 11.16 1.57
N ALA A 140 12.71 12.03 1.29
CA ALA A 140 12.52 13.48 1.13
C ALA A 140 12.62 13.96 -0.33
N GLY A 141 12.89 13.05 -1.30
CA GLY A 141 13.15 13.41 -2.69
C GLY A 141 11.97 14.04 -3.42
N GLY A 142 10.75 13.76 -2.98
CA GLY A 142 9.51 14.34 -3.49
C GLY A 142 8.96 15.52 -2.69
N THR A 143 9.69 16.00 -1.67
CA THR A 143 9.20 17.08 -0.81
C THR A 143 8.95 18.37 -1.61
N GLY A 144 7.72 18.87 -1.52
CA GLY A 144 7.28 20.05 -2.28
C GLY A 144 6.84 19.76 -3.72
N TYR A 145 6.82 18.48 -4.12
CA TYR A 145 6.37 18.02 -5.44
C TYR A 145 5.04 17.27 -5.39
N THR A 146 4.36 17.29 -6.52
CA THR A 146 3.43 16.26 -6.95
C THR A 146 4.17 15.39 -7.97
N ILE A 147 4.13 14.07 -7.80
CA ILE A 147 4.78 13.14 -8.72
C ILE A 147 3.79 12.70 -9.79
N GLU A 148 4.15 12.86 -11.06
CA GLU A 148 3.51 12.14 -12.15
C GLU A 148 4.32 10.87 -12.44
N PHE A 149 3.67 9.72 -12.37
CA PHE A 149 4.26 8.45 -12.77
C PHE A 149 3.89 8.16 -14.23
N GLY A 150 4.90 8.03 -15.08
CA GLY A 150 4.74 7.81 -16.53
C GLY A 150 5.70 6.74 -17.07
N GLY A 151 5.70 6.57 -18.36
CA GLY A 151 6.50 5.57 -19.07
C GLY A 151 5.75 4.29 -19.39
N SER A 152 6.39 3.44 -20.20
CA SER A 152 5.77 2.20 -20.72
C SER A 152 5.44 1.20 -19.63
N ALA A 153 6.29 1.06 -18.62
CA ALA A 153 6.05 0.16 -17.51
C ALA A 153 4.85 0.59 -16.66
N ILE A 154 4.68 1.90 -16.39
CA ILE A 154 3.52 2.42 -15.63
C ILE A 154 2.22 2.24 -16.42
N ARG A 155 2.23 2.52 -17.75
CA ARG A 155 1.06 2.27 -18.61
C ARG A 155 0.67 0.79 -18.65
N ALA A 156 1.66 -0.10 -18.56
CA ALA A 156 1.43 -1.54 -18.56
C ALA A 156 0.75 -2.05 -17.28
N LEU A 157 0.94 -1.37 -16.13
CA LEU A 157 0.34 -1.74 -14.85
C LEU A 157 -1.19 -1.83 -14.93
N SER A 158 -1.76 -2.73 -14.14
CA SER A 158 -3.17 -2.73 -13.78
C SER A 158 -3.54 -1.50 -12.94
N MET A 159 -4.83 -1.28 -12.70
CA MET A 159 -5.25 -0.20 -11.81
C MET A 159 -4.79 -0.44 -10.37
N GLU A 160 -4.78 -1.69 -9.91
CA GLU A 160 -4.26 -2.09 -8.61
C GLU A 160 -2.77 -1.75 -8.48
N GLY A 161 -1.98 -2.04 -9.52
CA GLY A 161 -0.56 -1.68 -9.56
C GLY A 161 -0.35 -0.16 -9.56
N ARG A 162 -1.15 0.61 -10.30
CA ARG A 162 -1.11 2.08 -10.28
C ARG A 162 -1.48 2.64 -8.91
N MET A 163 -2.48 2.05 -8.24
CA MET A 163 -2.84 2.42 -6.88
C MET A 163 -1.69 2.15 -5.90
N THR A 164 -0.96 1.05 -6.04
CA THR A 164 0.24 0.74 -5.24
C THR A 164 1.32 1.80 -5.41
N VAL A 165 1.62 2.20 -6.65
CA VAL A 165 2.65 3.23 -6.93
C VAL A 165 2.23 4.59 -6.36
N CYS A 166 0.99 5.03 -6.61
CA CYS A 166 0.46 6.29 -6.09
C CYS A 166 0.32 6.29 -4.57
N ASN A 167 -0.05 5.15 -3.96
CA ASN A 167 -0.13 4.98 -2.51
C ASN A 167 1.19 5.35 -1.83
N MET A 168 2.30 4.87 -2.36
CA MET A 168 3.61 5.07 -1.76
C MET A 168 4.33 6.36 -2.23
N ALA A 169 3.70 7.22 -3.02
CA ALA A 169 4.26 8.53 -3.36
C ALA A 169 4.56 9.39 -2.13
N ILE A 170 3.73 9.30 -1.09
CA ILE A 170 3.93 9.99 0.18
C ILE A 170 5.20 9.49 0.90
N GLU A 171 5.60 8.25 0.70
CA GLU A 171 6.83 7.69 1.29
C GLU A 171 8.11 8.23 0.65
N ALA A 172 7.99 8.83 -0.55
CA ALA A 172 9.03 9.64 -1.17
C ALA A 172 8.98 11.13 -0.74
N GLY A 173 8.08 11.49 0.18
CA GLY A 173 7.86 12.86 0.65
C GLY A 173 6.99 13.71 -0.28
N ALA A 174 6.43 13.16 -1.34
CA ALA A 174 5.58 13.91 -2.26
C ALA A 174 4.20 14.19 -1.66
N ARG A 175 3.57 15.30 -2.06
CA ARG A 175 2.22 15.63 -1.62
C ARG A 175 1.18 14.71 -2.23
N ALA A 176 1.33 14.35 -3.50
CA ALA A 176 0.45 13.49 -4.26
C ALA A 176 1.23 12.71 -5.31
N GLY A 177 0.67 11.60 -5.77
CA GLY A 177 1.14 10.85 -6.93
C GLY A 177 0.01 10.72 -7.93
N LEU A 178 0.30 10.87 -9.21
CA LEU A 178 -0.69 10.86 -10.30
C LEU A 178 -0.26 9.89 -11.40
N VAL A 179 -1.23 9.22 -11.99
CA VAL A 179 -1.09 8.51 -13.28
C VAL A 179 -2.11 9.10 -14.25
N ALA A 180 -1.68 9.35 -15.47
CA ALA A 180 -2.56 9.86 -16.53
C ALA A 180 -3.74 8.91 -16.79
N VAL A 181 -4.91 9.48 -17.06
CA VAL A 181 -6.12 8.70 -17.35
C VAL A 181 -6.02 8.04 -18.72
N ASP A 182 -6.31 6.75 -18.77
CA ASP A 182 -6.36 5.96 -20.00
C ASP A 182 -7.59 5.03 -20.02
N ASP A 183 -7.69 4.17 -21.02
CA ASP A 183 -8.81 3.24 -21.16
C ASP A 183 -8.91 2.26 -19.98
N LYS A 184 -7.80 1.86 -19.36
CA LYS A 184 -7.82 1.01 -18.16
C LYS A 184 -8.52 1.71 -16.99
N THR A 185 -8.22 3.01 -16.81
CA THR A 185 -8.87 3.83 -15.76
C THR A 185 -10.36 3.93 -16.01
N ILE A 186 -10.77 4.22 -17.24
CA ILE A 186 -12.18 4.36 -17.64
C ILE A 186 -12.92 3.04 -17.44
N GLU A 187 -12.35 1.93 -17.87
CA GLU A 187 -12.96 0.61 -17.73
C GLU A 187 -13.08 0.18 -16.27
N TYR A 188 -12.09 0.49 -15.43
CA TYR A 188 -12.13 0.17 -14.01
C TYR A 188 -13.30 0.85 -13.29
N VAL A 189 -13.63 2.09 -13.63
CA VAL A 189 -14.74 2.83 -12.98
C VAL A 189 -16.09 2.56 -13.61
N ARG A 190 -16.15 1.96 -14.80
CA ARG A 190 -17.40 1.67 -15.52
C ARG A 190 -18.34 0.79 -14.69
N GLY A 191 -19.60 1.26 -14.54
CA GLY A 191 -20.65 0.48 -13.90
C GLY A 191 -20.52 0.33 -12.38
N ARG A 192 -19.58 1.05 -11.76
CA ARG A 192 -19.50 1.06 -10.29
C ARG A 192 -20.60 1.92 -9.68
N PRO A 193 -21.00 1.65 -8.42
CA PRO A 193 -22.18 2.25 -7.80
C PRO A 193 -22.28 3.77 -7.86
N PHE A 194 -21.15 4.49 -7.71
CA PHE A 194 -21.10 5.95 -7.73
C PHE A 194 -20.57 6.52 -9.06
N ALA A 195 -20.32 5.67 -10.06
CA ALA A 195 -19.93 6.14 -11.38
C ALA A 195 -21.14 6.76 -12.12
N PRO A 196 -20.92 7.79 -12.95
CA PRO A 196 -21.99 8.33 -13.77
C PRO A 196 -22.55 7.30 -14.75
N VAL A 197 -23.78 7.49 -15.18
CA VAL A 197 -24.49 6.59 -16.11
C VAL A 197 -25.11 7.35 -17.29
N GLY A 198 -25.39 6.66 -18.40
CA GLY A 198 -26.01 7.24 -19.59
C GLY A 198 -25.25 8.43 -20.16
N ALA A 199 -25.93 9.49 -20.57
CA ALA A 199 -25.31 10.69 -21.15
C ALA A 199 -24.28 11.36 -20.23
N ALA A 200 -24.46 11.27 -18.90
CA ALA A 200 -23.47 11.78 -17.94
C ALA A 200 -22.16 10.96 -17.98
N TRP A 201 -22.24 9.66 -18.23
CA TRP A 201 -21.07 8.82 -18.45
C TRP A 201 -20.31 9.23 -19.72
N ASP A 202 -21.01 9.43 -20.83
CA ASP A 202 -20.39 9.78 -22.12
C ASP A 202 -19.68 11.14 -22.03
N ALA A 203 -20.31 12.12 -21.39
CA ALA A 203 -19.70 13.43 -21.12
C ALA A 203 -18.47 13.32 -20.21
N ALA A 204 -18.55 12.52 -19.15
CA ALA A 204 -17.45 12.28 -18.23
C ALA A 204 -16.26 11.62 -18.94
N VAL A 205 -16.48 10.56 -19.71
CA VAL A 205 -15.42 9.88 -20.48
C VAL A 205 -14.75 10.84 -21.46
N SER A 206 -15.52 11.67 -22.16
CA SER A 206 -14.96 12.68 -23.08
C SER A 206 -14.02 13.64 -22.34
N HIS A 207 -14.42 14.11 -21.15
CA HIS A 207 -13.57 14.97 -20.31
C HIS A 207 -12.38 14.21 -19.73
N TRP A 208 -12.57 13.00 -19.19
CA TRP A 208 -11.52 12.23 -18.53
C TRP A 208 -10.35 11.91 -19.49
N ARG A 209 -10.61 11.69 -20.77
CA ARG A 209 -9.58 11.46 -21.79
C ARG A 209 -8.65 12.65 -22.01
N THR A 210 -9.01 13.84 -21.54
CA THR A 210 -8.15 15.04 -21.58
C THR A 210 -7.20 15.14 -20.37
N LEU A 211 -7.38 14.29 -19.34
CA LEU A 211 -6.61 14.35 -18.08
C LEU A 211 -5.28 13.61 -18.22
N GLN A 212 -4.41 14.14 -19.03
CA GLN A 212 -3.03 13.70 -19.24
C GLN A 212 -2.16 14.92 -19.56
N SER A 213 -0.89 14.84 -19.27
CA SER A 213 0.05 15.91 -19.57
C SER A 213 0.20 16.10 -21.08
N ASP A 214 0.25 17.35 -21.52
CA ASP A 214 0.45 17.69 -22.91
C ASP A 214 1.82 17.21 -23.43
N PRO A 215 1.97 16.91 -24.72
CA PRO A 215 3.27 16.67 -25.33
C PRO A 215 4.20 17.86 -25.09
N GLY A 216 5.36 17.62 -24.49
CA GLY A 216 6.32 18.68 -24.15
C GLY A 216 6.00 19.46 -22.88
N ALA A 217 5.08 18.99 -22.03
CA ALA A 217 4.82 19.57 -20.72
C ALA A 217 6.12 19.73 -19.91
N HIS A 218 6.25 20.87 -19.24
CA HIS A 218 7.42 21.16 -18.40
C HIS A 218 7.30 20.50 -17.03
N PHE A 219 8.34 19.77 -16.62
CA PHE A 219 8.51 19.24 -15.27
C PHE A 219 9.70 19.91 -14.60
N ASP A 220 9.56 20.31 -13.32
CA ASP A 220 10.66 20.91 -12.55
C ASP A 220 11.80 19.89 -12.30
N ARG A 221 11.48 18.61 -12.33
CA ARG A 221 12.45 17.52 -12.20
C ARG A 221 11.96 16.28 -12.94
N VAL A 222 12.89 15.54 -13.53
CA VAL A 222 12.63 14.23 -14.17
C VAL A 222 13.54 13.18 -13.55
N VAL A 223 13.00 12.01 -13.25
CA VAL A 223 13.73 10.81 -12.81
C VAL A 223 13.36 9.67 -13.74
N GLU A 224 14.37 9.04 -14.35
CA GLU A 224 14.17 7.92 -15.26
C GLU A 224 14.62 6.61 -14.62
N ILE A 225 13.83 5.54 -14.79
CA ILE A 225 14.09 4.19 -14.30
C ILE A 225 13.85 3.21 -15.45
N ASP A 226 14.77 2.29 -15.62
CA ASP A 226 14.61 1.15 -16.51
C ASP A 226 14.02 -0.03 -15.72
N ALA A 227 12.75 -0.35 -16.03
CA ALA A 227 12.03 -1.44 -15.39
C ALA A 227 12.65 -2.82 -15.67
N SER A 228 13.36 -2.98 -16.78
CA SER A 228 13.99 -4.25 -17.16
C SER A 228 15.16 -4.64 -16.25
N THR A 229 15.73 -3.67 -15.52
CA THR A 229 16.82 -3.88 -14.57
C THR A 229 16.34 -4.15 -13.13
N LEU A 230 15.04 -3.97 -12.89
CA LEU A 230 14.51 -4.15 -11.55
C LEU A 230 14.44 -5.64 -11.17
N VAL A 231 14.76 -5.88 -9.93
CA VAL A 231 14.60 -7.18 -9.26
C VAL A 231 13.64 -7.00 -8.08
N PRO A 232 13.06 -8.08 -7.52
CA PRO A 232 12.25 -7.97 -6.31
C PRO A 232 12.98 -7.22 -5.20
N GLN A 233 12.31 -6.26 -4.59
CA GLN A 233 12.89 -5.32 -3.62
C GLN A 233 12.56 -5.73 -2.19
N VAL A 234 13.52 -5.52 -1.29
CA VAL A 234 13.36 -5.77 0.16
C VAL A 234 13.95 -4.60 0.93
N THR A 235 13.20 -4.00 1.85
CA THR A 235 13.78 -3.02 2.78
C THR A 235 14.57 -3.75 3.86
N TRP A 236 15.81 -3.29 4.11
CA TRP A 236 16.71 -3.88 5.11
C TRP A 236 16.78 -3.06 6.41
N GLY A 237 16.32 -1.81 6.39
CA GLY A 237 16.44 -0.86 7.50
C GLY A 237 15.10 -0.34 8.01
N THR A 238 15.13 0.83 8.64
CA THR A 238 14.02 1.46 9.34
C THR A 238 13.32 2.56 8.53
N SER A 239 13.52 2.59 7.23
CA SER A 239 12.92 3.55 6.30
C SER A 239 12.68 2.88 4.94
N PRO A 240 11.65 3.24 4.17
CA PRO A 240 11.41 2.70 2.83
C PRO A 240 12.55 2.96 1.83
N GLU A 241 13.38 4.00 2.04
CA GLU A 241 14.56 4.26 1.21
C GLU A 241 15.73 3.30 1.49
N MET A 242 15.73 2.64 2.65
CA MET A 242 16.71 1.61 3.01
C MET A 242 16.32 0.29 2.35
N VAL A 243 16.41 0.22 1.04
CA VAL A 243 15.95 -0.89 0.20
C VAL A 243 17.06 -1.36 -0.73
N VAL A 244 17.07 -2.66 -1.01
CA VAL A 244 17.98 -3.30 -1.98
C VAL A 244 17.23 -4.43 -2.71
N GLY A 245 17.80 -4.90 -3.82
CA GLY A 245 17.33 -6.10 -4.49
C GLY A 245 17.49 -7.37 -3.65
N ILE A 246 16.64 -8.36 -3.87
CA ILE A 246 16.68 -9.66 -3.18
C ILE A 246 18.03 -10.40 -3.34
N ASP A 247 18.73 -10.19 -4.42
CA ASP A 247 20.04 -10.77 -4.74
C ASP A 247 21.21 -10.00 -4.14
N ALA A 248 20.95 -8.90 -3.44
CA ALA A 248 21.95 -8.06 -2.82
C ALA A 248 22.29 -8.50 -1.37
N ARG A 249 23.11 -7.66 -0.73
CA ARG A 249 23.49 -7.80 0.67
C ARG A 249 23.10 -6.56 1.46
N VAL A 250 22.92 -6.74 2.74
CA VAL A 250 22.77 -5.66 3.72
C VAL A 250 23.99 -4.73 3.61
N PRO A 251 23.80 -3.40 3.50
CA PRO A 251 24.89 -2.46 3.37
C PRO A 251 25.90 -2.53 4.54
N ASP A 252 27.16 -2.29 4.20
CA ASP A 252 28.26 -2.23 5.16
C ASP A 252 28.54 -0.76 5.50
N PRO A 253 28.35 -0.32 6.74
CA PRO A 253 28.59 1.07 7.14
C PRO A 253 30.06 1.50 6.96
N GLU A 254 31.04 0.58 7.01
CA GLU A 254 32.46 0.90 6.79
C GLU A 254 32.74 1.37 5.35
N ARG A 255 31.87 1.01 4.40
CA ARG A 255 31.98 1.43 2.99
C ARG A 255 31.32 2.78 2.72
N GLU A 256 30.53 3.31 3.66
CA GLU A 256 29.89 4.62 3.53
C GLU A 256 30.87 5.72 3.96
N ARG A 257 31.11 6.68 3.05
CA ARG A 257 32.06 7.78 3.28
C ARG A 257 31.43 8.94 4.06
N ASP A 258 30.14 9.17 3.86
CA ASP A 258 29.41 10.22 4.59
C ASP A 258 29.13 9.75 6.03
N ALA A 259 29.63 10.49 7.01
CA ALA A 259 29.52 10.13 8.42
C ALA A 259 28.08 10.10 8.93
N THR A 260 27.21 10.97 8.40
CA THR A 260 25.78 11.02 8.77
C THR A 260 25.06 9.80 8.25
N ARG A 261 25.29 9.43 6.99
CA ARG A 261 24.73 8.22 6.38
C ARG A 261 25.26 6.97 7.07
N ARG A 262 26.57 6.92 7.35
CA ARG A 262 27.16 5.80 8.10
C ARG A 262 26.46 5.59 9.44
N GLY A 263 26.32 6.64 10.25
CA GLY A 263 25.64 6.56 11.53
C GLY A 263 24.16 6.19 11.40
N SER A 264 23.49 6.56 10.29
CA SER A 264 22.12 6.13 10.00
C SER A 264 22.06 4.62 9.69
N ILE A 265 23.00 4.11 8.90
CA ILE A 265 23.10 2.66 8.60
C ILE A 265 23.36 1.86 9.89
N GLU A 266 24.32 2.29 10.72
CA GLU A 266 24.65 1.63 11.99
C GLU A 266 23.43 1.54 12.92
N ARG A 267 22.69 2.63 13.10
CA ARG A 267 21.46 2.64 13.92
C ARG A 267 20.38 1.71 13.35
N ALA A 268 20.16 1.75 12.02
CA ALA A 268 19.20 0.88 11.37
C ALA A 268 19.56 -0.61 11.53
N LEU A 269 20.84 -0.96 11.35
CA LEU A 269 21.31 -2.33 11.54
C LEU A 269 21.14 -2.81 13.00
N ALA A 270 21.47 -1.95 13.96
CA ALA A 270 21.29 -2.24 15.38
C ALA A 270 19.83 -2.50 15.71
N TYR A 271 18.90 -1.63 15.26
CA TYR A 271 17.47 -1.82 15.47
C TYR A 271 16.94 -3.09 14.78
N MET A 272 17.31 -3.27 13.52
CA MET A 272 16.88 -4.42 12.72
C MET A 272 17.57 -5.73 13.14
N GLY A 273 18.61 -5.67 13.99
CA GLY A 273 19.41 -6.84 14.39
C GLY A 273 19.99 -7.56 13.18
N LEU A 274 20.56 -6.81 12.25
CA LEU A 274 21.20 -7.32 11.04
C LEU A 274 22.70 -7.05 11.09
N GLU A 275 23.46 -8.00 10.57
CA GLU A 275 24.90 -7.87 10.38
C GLU A 275 25.19 -7.25 8.99
N PRO A 276 26.23 -6.38 8.89
CA PRO A 276 26.72 -5.90 7.61
C PRO A 276 27.06 -7.07 6.66
N ASN A 277 26.88 -6.86 5.37
CA ASN A 277 27.16 -7.83 4.31
C ASN A 277 26.35 -9.14 4.35
N LYS A 278 25.40 -9.29 5.26
CA LYS A 278 24.48 -10.43 5.28
C LYS A 278 23.69 -10.46 3.95
N ARG A 279 23.52 -11.64 3.36
CA ARG A 279 22.66 -11.79 2.18
C ARG A 279 21.21 -11.55 2.57
N ILE A 280 20.43 -10.90 1.69
CA ILE A 280 19.01 -10.65 1.95
C ILE A 280 18.22 -11.97 2.03
N ASP A 281 18.55 -12.93 1.18
CA ASP A 281 17.90 -14.25 1.14
C ASP A 281 18.26 -15.16 2.35
N ASP A 282 19.25 -14.79 3.18
CA ASP A 282 19.57 -15.46 4.45
C ASP A 282 18.79 -14.90 5.66
N ILE A 283 17.97 -13.86 5.46
CA ILE A 283 17.23 -13.24 6.56
C ILE A 283 15.98 -14.06 6.87
N ARG A 284 15.97 -14.69 8.03
CA ARG A 284 14.79 -15.41 8.55
C ARG A 284 13.73 -14.45 9.03
N ILE A 285 12.46 -14.85 8.96
CA ILE A 285 11.31 -14.08 9.39
C ILE A 285 10.49 -14.84 10.44
N ASP A 286 9.80 -14.11 11.33
CA ASP A 286 8.95 -14.65 12.38
C ASP A 286 7.47 -14.52 12.05
N LYS A 287 7.09 -13.47 11.31
CA LYS A 287 5.71 -13.19 10.91
C LYS A 287 5.63 -12.75 9.46
N VAL A 288 4.47 -12.94 8.85
CA VAL A 288 4.15 -12.46 7.51
C VAL A 288 2.82 -11.74 7.54
N PHE A 289 2.77 -10.56 6.94
CA PHE A 289 1.57 -9.76 6.78
C PHE A 289 1.33 -9.45 5.30
N ILE A 290 0.24 -9.95 4.75
CA ILE A 290 -0.28 -9.62 3.42
C ILE A 290 -1.55 -8.81 3.62
N GLY A 291 -1.50 -7.50 3.35
CA GLY A 291 -2.59 -6.59 3.65
C GLY A 291 -2.21 -5.13 3.40
N SER A 292 -2.85 -4.20 4.12
CA SER A 292 -2.65 -2.75 4.00
C SER A 292 -3.34 -2.12 2.78
N CYS A 293 -3.56 -0.81 2.81
CA CYS A 293 -4.07 -0.07 1.65
C CYS A 293 -3.17 -0.17 0.41
N THR A 294 -1.92 -0.58 0.58
CA THR A 294 -0.97 -0.75 -0.51
C THR A 294 -1.25 -2.02 -1.30
N ASN A 295 -1.37 -3.18 -0.62
CA ASN A 295 -1.45 -4.49 -1.26
C ASN A 295 -2.45 -5.43 -0.56
N SER A 296 -3.73 -5.10 -0.64
CA SER A 296 -4.83 -5.91 -0.11
C SER A 296 -6.01 -6.05 -1.07
N ARG A 297 -5.82 -5.69 -2.34
CA ARG A 297 -6.82 -5.80 -3.39
C ARG A 297 -6.83 -7.20 -3.97
N ILE A 298 -7.85 -7.52 -4.75
CA ILE A 298 -8.04 -8.89 -5.26
C ILE A 298 -6.85 -9.38 -6.10
N GLU A 299 -6.20 -8.51 -6.86
CA GLU A 299 -5.03 -8.86 -7.67
C GLU A 299 -3.84 -9.24 -6.78
N ASP A 300 -3.59 -8.49 -5.71
CA ASP A 300 -2.55 -8.78 -4.73
C ASP A 300 -2.74 -10.15 -4.08
N LEU A 301 -3.99 -10.49 -3.73
CA LEU A 301 -4.35 -11.78 -3.13
C LEU A 301 -4.21 -12.93 -4.12
N ARG A 302 -4.58 -12.72 -5.39
CA ARG A 302 -4.38 -13.70 -6.47
C ARG A 302 -2.90 -13.99 -6.71
N GLU A 303 -2.08 -12.94 -6.73
CA GLU A 303 -0.63 -13.06 -6.89
C GLU A 303 -0.01 -13.87 -5.75
N ALA A 304 -0.28 -13.50 -4.51
CA ALA A 304 0.18 -14.22 -3.33
C ALA A 304 -0.28 -15.70 -3.34
N ALA A 305 -1.57 -15.96 -3.61
CA ALA A 305 -2.11 -17.30 -3.69
C ALA A 305 -1.49 -18.13 -4.82
N SER A 306 -1.13 -17.51 -5.94
CA SER A 306 -0.43 -18.17 -7.04
C SER A 306 0.93 -18.70 -6.60
N VAL A 307 1.70 -17.92 -5.83
CA VAL A 307 2.98 -18.35 -5.26
C VAL A 307 2.79 -19.49 -4.27
N VAL A 308 1.80 -19.37 -3.36
CA VAL A 308 1.48 -20.45 -2.40
C VAL A 308 1.16 -21.77 -3.11
N ARG A 309 0.32 -21.73 -4.18
CA ARG A 309 -0.03 -22.92 -4.97
C ARG A 309 1.20 -23.55 -5.65
N ARG A 310 2.09 -22.73 -6.21
CA ARG A 310 3.30 -23.23 -6.90
C ARG A 310 4.27 -23.90 -5.96
N LEU A 311 4.46 -23.33 -4.76
CA LEU A 311 5.33 -23.92 -3.75
C LEU A 311 4.72 -25.19 -3.14
N GLY A 312 3.41 -25.30 -3.07
CA GLY A 312 2.69 -26.51 -2.65
C GLY A 312 3.02 -27.02 -1.24
N ARG A 313 3.59 -26.16 -0.40
CA ARG A 313 4.04 -26.47 0.96
C ARG A 313 3.30 -25.59 1.99
N ARG A 314 3.40 -25.98 3.23
CA ARG A 314 2.85 -25.19 4.34
C ARG A 314 3.83 -24.11 4.77
N VAL A 315 3.29 -23.14 5.50
CA VAL A 315 4.06 -22.09 6.21
C VAL A 315 5.17 -22.75 7.03
N ALA A 316 6.39 -22.20 6.92
CA ALA A 316 7.58 -22.73 7.56
C ALA A 316 7.46 -22.74 9.09
N ALA A 317 8.06 -23.74 9.74
CA ALA A 317 7.93 -23.96 11.19
C ALA A 317 8.47 -22.79 12.05
N ASN A 318 9.39 -21.98 11.52
CA ASN A 318 9.90 -20.78 12.21
C ASN A 318 8.96 -19.57 12.10
N VAL A 319 8.00 -19.58 11.17
CA VAL A 319 7.03 -18.49 11.01
C VAL A 319 5.89 -18.70 12.00
N LYS A 320 5.85 -17.90 13.03
CA LYS A 320 4.85 -17.99 14.12
C LYS A 320 3.45 -17.60 13.66
N LEU A 321 3.35 -16.68 12.69
CA LEU A 321 2.11 -16.17 12.16
C LEU A 321 2.29 -15.70 10.72
N ALA A 322 1.50 -16.24 9.82
CA ALA A 322 1.31 -15.70 8.47
C ALA A 322 -0.16 -15.32 8.31
N MET A 323 -0.45 -14.05 8.06
CA MET A 323 -1.82 -13.56 7.94
C MET A 323 -2.09 -12.90 6.60
N VAL A 324 -3.32 -13.05 6.12
CA VAL A 324 -3.85 -12.38 4.93
C VAL A 324 -5.10 -11.61 5.32
N VAL A 325 -5.05 -10.30 5.07
CA VAL A 325 -6.12 -9.35 5.44
C VAL A 325 -6.63 -8.67 4.17
N PRO A 326 -7.82 -9.02 3.68
CA PRO A 326 -8.44 -8.33 2.55
C PRO A 326 -8.67 -6.85 2.84
N GLY A 327 -8.59 -5.99 1.82
CA GLY A 327 -8.73 -4.55 1.98
C GLY A 327 -10.16 -4.06 2.20
N SER A 328 -11.15 -4.87 1.82
CA SER A 328 -12.57 -4.58 2.02
C SER A 328 -13.38 -5.87 2.14
N GLY A 329 -14.62 -5.75 2.64
CA GLY A 329 -15.54 -6.88 2.67
C GLY A 329 -15.91 -7.39 1.27
N LEU A 330 -15.92 -6.52 0.25
CA LEU A 330 -16.16 -6.94 -1.13
C LEU A 330 -14.97 -7.68 -1.72
N VAL A 331 -13.74 -7.24 -1.46
CA VAL A 331 -12.52 -7.99 -1.82
C VAL A 331 -12.52 -9.36 -1.12
N LYS A 332 -12.85 -9.41 0.18
CA LYS A 332 -12.96 -10.67 0.92
C LYS A 332 -13.94 -11.61 0.26
N ALA A 333 -15.16 -11.13 0.02
CA ALA A 333 -16.21 -11.94 -0.61
C ALA A 333 -15.82 -12.41 -2.02
N GLN A 334 -15.12 -11.60 -2.80
CA GLN A 334 -14.60 -11.98 -4.11
C GLN A 334 -13.52 -13.06 -3.98
N ALA A 335 -12.55 -12.87 -3.10
CA ALA A 335 -11.47 -13.83 -2.85
C ALA A 335 -12.02 -15.20 -2.38
N GLU A 336 -13.08 -15.17 -1.56
CA GLU A 336 -13.75 -16.40 -1.09
C GLU A 336 -14.49 -17.10 -2.23
N ARG A 337 -15.19 -16.37 -3.10
CA ARG A 337 -15.82 -16.97 -4.31
C ARG A 337 -14.79 -17.59 -5.26
N GLU A 338 -13.59 -17.04 -5.32
CA GLU A 338 -12.47 -17.56 -6.13
C GLU A 338 -11.69 -18.69 -5.44
N GLY A 339 -12.04 -19.05 -4.21
CA GLY A 339 -11.36 -20.10 -3.44
C GLY A 339 -9.96 -19.72 -2.96
N LEU A 340 -9.59 -18.42 -2.97
CA LEU A 340 -8.26 -17.98 -2.54
C LEU A 340 -8.04 -18.22 -1.05
N HIS A 341 -9.06 -18.01 -0.23
CA HIS A 341 -9.02 -18.24 1.21
C HIS A 341 -8.69 -19.70 1.56
N GLU A 342 -9.19 -20.66 0.78
CA GLU A 342 -8.89 -22.09 0.96
C GLU A 342 -7.41 -22.39 0.72
N VAL A 343 -6.82 -21.77 -0.32
CA VAL A 343 -5.39 -21.90 -0.63
C VAL A 343 -4.54 -21.42 0.55
N PHE A 344 -4.85 -20.25 1.08
CA PHE A 344 -4.12 -19.69 2.22
C PHE A 344 -4.28 -20.54 3.48
N ARG A 345 -5.51 -20.91 3.83
CA ARG A 345 -5.80 -21.76 5.01
C ARG A 345 -5.13 -23.12 4.93
N ALA A 346 -5.19 -23.78 3.77
CA ALA A 346 -4.54 -25.09 3.54
C ALA A 346 -3.02 -25.01 3.73
N ALA A 347 -2.41 -23.90 3.34
CA ALA A 347 -0.98 -23.63 3.56
C ALA A 347 -0.65 -23.21 5.00
N GLY A 348 -1.64 -22.88 5.84
CA GLY A 348 -1.42 -22.50 7.24
C GLY A 348 -1.39 -21.00 7.49
N PHE A 349 -1.85 -20.17 6.53
CA PHE A 349 -2.09 -18.76 6.77
C PHE A 349 -3.41 -18.54 7.52
N GLU A 350 -3.47 -17.52 8.35
CA GLU A 350 -4.70 -17.02 8.91
C GLU A 350 -5.40 -16.08 7.93
N TRP A 351 -6.64 -16.42 7.59
CA TRP A 351 -7.54 -15.59 6.78
C TRP A 351 -8.38 -14.72 7.70
N ARG A 352 -8.22 -13.41 7.58
CA ARG A 352 -8.73 -12.42 8.51
C ARG A 352 -9.93 -11.64 7.96
N GLU A 353 -10.62 -10.90 8.83
CA GLU A 353 -11.62 -9.92 8.46
C GLU A 353 -10.96 -8.65 7.88
N PRO A 354 -11.66 -7.89 6.99
CA PRO A 354 -11.06 -6.77 6.29
C PRO A 354 -10.74 -5.59 7.21
N GLY A 355 -9.61 -4.94 6.94
CA GLY A 355 -9.16 -3.76 7.66
C GLY A 355 -7.68 -3.46 7.48
N CYS A 356 -7.18 -2.43 8.16
CA CYS A 356 -5.77 -2.04 8.13
C CYS A 356 -4.85 -2.98 8.89
N SER A 357 -5.37 -3.67 9.93
CA SER A 357 -4.64 -4.70 10.67
C SER A 357 -3.26 -4.23 11.17
N MET A 358 -2.24 -5.05 10.93
CA MET A 358 -0.86 -4.79 11.35
C MET A 358 -0.20 -3.59 10.68
N CYS A 359 -0.80 -2.97 9.66
CA CYS A 359 -0.19 -1.81 8.98
C CYS A 359 0.14 -0.65 9.94
N LEU A 360 -0.70 -0.44 10.97
CA LEU A 360 -0.54 0.60 12.00
C LEU A 360 -0.37 0.04 13.41
N ALA A 361 -0.67 -1.25 13.61
CA ALA A 361 -0.72 -1.87 14.93
C ALA A 361 -1.63 -1.14 15.94
N MET A 362 -2.74 -0.56 15.46
CA MET A 362 -3.76 0.11 16.29
C MET A 362 -4.84 -0.86 16.81
N ASN A 363 -4.62 -2.15 16.62
CA ASN A 363 -5.46 -3.25 17.07
C ASN A 363 -4.58 -4.37 17.66
N ALA A 364 -5.14 -5.56 17.87
CA ALA A 364 -4.40 -6.69 18.43
C ALA A 364 -3.33 -7.27 17.48
N ASP A 365 -3.42 -6.95 16.17
CA ASP A 365 -2.48 -7.44 15.18
C ASP A 365 -1.19 -6.59 15.21
N ARG A 366 -0.15 -7.12 15.87
CA ARG A 366 1.13 -6.42 16.04
C ARG A 366 2.31 -7.36 16.16
N LEU A 367 3.50 -6.81 16.00
CA LEU A 367 4.76 -7.49 16.29
C LEU A 367 5.11 -7.34 17.76
N GLU A 368 5.67 -8.38 18.33
CA GLU A 368 6.37 -8.30 19.61
C GLU A 368 7.81 -7.79 19.40
N PRO A 369 8.44 -7.23 20.46
CA PRO A 369 9.81 -6.74 20.38
C PRO A 369 10.77 -7.80 19.81
N GLY A 370 11.56 -7.41 18.81
CA GLY A 370 12.52 -8.27 18.15
C GLY A 370 11.96 -9.16 17.04
N GLU A 371 10.66 -9.33 16.94
CA GLU A 371 10.04 -10.11 15.85
C GLU A 371 10.23 -9.44 14.50
N ARG A 372 10.52 -10.24 13.50
CA ARG A 372 10.78 -9.83 12.13
C ARG A 372 9.63 -10.20 11.20
N CYS A 373 9.14 -9.24 10.44
CA CYS A 373 8.00 -9.41 9.54
C CYS A 373 8.35 -9.12 8.08
N ALA A 374 7.99 -10.04 7.18
CA ALA A 374 7.83 -9.73 5.76
C ALA A 374 6.43 -9.14 5.55
N SER A 375 6.37 -7.89 5.11
CA SER A 375 5.13 -7.10 5.13
C SER A 375 4.85 -6.42 3.80
N THR A 376 3.61 -6.48 3.34
CA THR A 376 3.16 -5.74 2.16
C THR A 376 2.64 -4.34 2.49
N SER A 377 2.84 -3.87 3.74
CA SER A 377 2.50 -2.50 4.14
C SER A 377 3.36 -1.45 3.42
N ASN A 378 3.16 -0.20 3.74
CA ASN A 378 3.79 0.94 3.07
C ASN A 378 4.93 1.56 3.87
N ARG A 379 4.98 1.37 5.19
CA ARG A 379 5.96 1.97 6.10
C ARG A 379 6.60 0.94 7.01
N ASN A 380 7.87 1.15 7.33
CA ASN A 380 8.67 0.26 8.18
C ASN A 380 9.55 1.00 9.19
N PHE A 381 9.19 2.24 9.57
CA PHE A 381 9.94 2.92 10.62
C PHE A 381 9.80 2.21 11.98
N GLU A 382 10.69 2.54 12.89
CA GLU A 382 10.76 1.93 14.23
C GLU A 382 9.41 1.95 14.95
N GLY A 383 8.95 0.79 15.41
CA GLY A 383 7.69 0.65 16.13
C GLY A 383 6.41 0.66 15.27
N ARG A 384 6.49 0.82 13.94
CA ARG A 384 5.31 0.96 13.08
C ARG A 384 4.31 -0.18 13.19
N GLN A 385 4.80 -1.42 13.24
CA GLN A 385 3.96 -2.63 13.36
C GLN A 385 3.97 -3.22 14.78
N GLY A 386 4.40 -2.45 15.77
CA GLY A 386 4.57 -2.82 17.17
C GLY A 386 5.92 -2.38 17.73
N ALA A 387 5.95 -2.01 18.99
CA ALA A 387 7.17 -1.52 19.66
C ALA A 387 8.30 -2.55 19.56
N GLY A 388 9.47 -2.15 19.03
CA GLY A 388 10.62 -3.02 18.81
C GLY A 388 10.46 -4.04 17.68
N GLY A 389 9.35 -4.01 16.93
CA GLY A 389 9.11 -4.86 15.76
C GLY A 389 10.00 -4.48 14.57
N ARG A 390 10.42 -5.45 13.80
CA ARG A 390 11.37 -5.33 12.67
C ARG A 390 10.65 -5.63 11.36
N THR A 391 10.29 -4.60 10.61
CA THR A 391 9.48 -4.73 9.39
C THR A 391 10.34 -4.60 8.15
N HIS A 392 10.19 -5.56 7.24
CA HIS A 392 10.73 -5.52 5.87
C HIS A 392 9.56 -5.36 4.88
N LEU A 393 9.59 -4.30 4.07
CA LEU A 393 8.60 -4.10 3.01
C LEU A 393 8.98 -4.95 1.79
N VAL A 394 7.99 -5.68 1.30
CA VAL A 394 8.11 -6.58 0.13
C VAL A 394 6.80 -6.60 -0.67
N SER A 395 6.84 -7.18 -1.88
CA SER A 395 5.65 -7.45 -2.69
C SER A 395 4.80 -8.62 -2.12
N PRO A 396 3.52 -8.75 -2.51
CA PRO A 396 2.66 -9.88 -2.11
C PRO A 396 3.27 -11.25 -2.44
N ALA A 397 3.88 -11.39 -3.61
CA ALA A 397 4.58 -12.62 -4.02
C ALA A 397 5.73 -12.95 -3.09
N MET A 398 6.56 -11.94 -2.78
CA MET A 398 7.71 -12.10 -1.87
C MET A 398 7.28 -12.44 -0.45
N ALA A 399 6.21 -11.82 0.06
CA ALA A 399 5.66 -12.11 1.38
C ALA A 399 5.13 -13.55 1.46
N ALA A 400 4.39 -13.99 0.43
CA ALA A 400 3.86 -15.35 0.35
C ALA A 400 4.98 -16.40 0.29
N ALA A 401 6.00 -16.16 -0.54
CA ALA A 401 7.17 -17.04 -0.64
C ALA A 401 7.92 -17.11 0.69
N ALA A 402 8.15 -15.96 1.33
CA ALA A 402 8.85 -15.88 2.60
C ALA A 402 8.10 -16.60 3.74
N ALA A 403 6.76 -16.64 3.70
CA ALA A 403 5.98 -17.44 4.66
C ALA A 403 6.25 -18.94 4.52
N ILE A 404 6.34 -19.44 3.30
CA ILE A 404 6.53 -20.88 3.01
C ILE A 404 7.99 -21.29 3.24
N GLU A 405 8.95 -20.46 2.91
CA GLU A 405 10.37 -20.76 3.03
C GLU A 405 10.98 -20.42 4.42
N GLY A 406 10.31 -19.53 5.19
CA GLY A 406 10.78 -19.06 6.49
C GLY A 406 11.88 -18.01 6.42
N HIS A 407 12.27 -17.57 5.23
CA HIS A 407 13.25 -16.53 4.92
C HIS A 407 12.94 -15.87 3.58
N PHE A 408 13.58 -14.76 3.24
CA PHE A 408 13.40 -14.16 1.92
C PHE A 408 13.96 -15.02 0.81
N VAL A 409 13.26 -15.09 -0.30
CA VAL A 409 13.66 -15.84 -1.50
C VAL A 409 13.35 -15.06 -2.76
N ASP A 410 14.14 -15.29 -3.80
CA ASP A 410 13.92 -14.68 -5.09
C ASP A 410 12.75 -15.35 -5.82
N VAL A 411 11.59 -14.69 -5.83
CA VAL A 411 10.36 -15.21 -6.47
C VAL A 411 10.49 -15.41 -7.98
N ARG A 412 11.48 -14.81 -8.64
CA ARG A 412 11.78 -15.07 -10.05
C ARG A 412 12.16 -16.53 -10.31
N ARG A 413 12.69 -17.21 -9.28
CA ARG A 413 13.11 -18.62 -9.33
C ARG A 413 11.96 -19.59 -9.03
N ILE A 414 10.83 -19.11 -8.56
CA ILE A 414 9.63 -19.92 -8.23
C ILE A 414 8.69 -20.01 -9.44
N ALA A 415 8.98 -19.32 -10.47
CA ALA A 415 8.15 -19.14 -11.65
C ALA A 415 7.96 -20.41 -12.51
#